data_46f17f84742f8d362668690718fe91e7
#
_entry.id   46f17f84742f8d362668690718fe91e7
#
_cell.length_a   1.000
_cell.length_b   1.000
_cell.length_c   1.000
_cell.angle_alpha   90.00
_cell.angle_beta   90.00
_cell.angle_gamma   90.00
#
_symmetry.space_group_name_H-M   'P 1'
#
loop_
_entity.id
_entity.type
_entity.pdbx_description
1 polymer ?
#
loop_
_entity_poly.entity_id
_entity_poly.type
_entity_poly.pdbx_seq_one_letter_code
_entity_poly.pdbx_strand_id
1 'polypeptide(L)'
;MDNMFYECSSLISLPDISKWNTENINDINHMFYGCSKLISLPDISKWNTENINDMSFMFNGCLSLISLPDIAKWNTDNIENINEMFSDCISLLLLPKTTK
;
A
#
# COMPACT_ATOMS: atom_id res chain seq x y z
N MET A 1 -10.45 5.14 -3.43
CA MET A 1 -10.00 4.40 -2.24
C MET A 1 -8.98 5.13 -1.38
N ASP A 2 -8.67 6.34 -1.71
CA ASP A 2 -7.74 7.08 -0.89
C ASP A 2 -8.25 7.19 0.54
N ASN A 3 -7.33 7.14 1.50
CA ASN A 3 -7.61 7.26 2.93
C ASN A 3 -8.53 6.17 3.51
N MET A 4 -8.79 5.07 2.80
CA MET A 4 -9.76 4.08 3.27
C MET A 4 -9.43 3.53 4.66
N PHE A 5 -8.15 3.25 4.92
CA PHE A 5 -7.68 2.76 6.23
C PHE A 5 -6.77 3.77 6.93
N TYR A 6 -6.94 5.05 6.62
CA TYR A 6 -6.11 6.12 7.17
C TYR A 6 -6.13 6.11 8.69
N GLU A 7 -4.95 6.01 9.29
CA GLU A 7 -4.75 6.00 10.73
C GLU A 7 -5.57 4.95 11.50
N CYS A 8 -5.84 3.81 10.88
CA CYS A 8 -6.44 2.68 11.60
C CYS A 8 -5.39 2.07 12.52
N SER A 9 -5.02 2.79 13.57
CA SER A 9 -3.87 2.45 14.42
C SER A 9 -4.08 1.22 15.29
N SER A 10 -5.31 0.75 15.42
CA SER A 10 -5.59 -0.49 16.18
C SER A 10 -5.72 -1.72 15.29
N LEU A 11 -5.67 -1.53 13.97
CA LEU A 11 -5.85 -2.61 13.02
C LEU A 11 -4.60 -3.47 12.95
N ILE A 12 -4.71 -4.76 13.26
CA ILE A 12 -3.59 -5.69 13.25
C ILE A 12 -3.50 -6.43 11.92
N SER A 13 -4.65 -6.75 11.34
CA SER A 13 -4.73 -7.44 10.06
C SER A 13 -5.98 -7.00 9.30
N LEU A 14 -6.03 -7.37 8.03
CA LEU A 14 -7.15 -7.04 7.15
C LEU A 14 -7.82 -8.32 6.66
N PRO A 15 -9.11 -8.27 6.35
CA PRO A 15 -9.72 -9.36 5.61
C PRO A 15 -9.11 -9.46 4.22
N ASP A 16 -9.43 -10.53 3.49
CA ASP A 16 -8.92 -10.73 2.14
C ASP A 16 -9.51 -9.71 1.18
N ILE A 17 -8.78 -8.66 0.91
CA ILE A 17 -9.16 -7.62 -0.04
C ILE A 17 -8.52 -7.82 -1.41
N SER A 18 -7.83 -8.94 -1.62
CA SER A 18 -7.11 -9.20 -2.87
C SER A 18 -8.04 -9.28 -4.08
N LYS A 19 -9.32 -9.60 -3.85
CA LYS A 19 -10.30 -9.75 -4.92
C LYS A 19 -11.09 -8.48 -5.22
N TRP A 20 -10.79 -7.40 -4.54
CA TRP A 20 -11.46 -6.13 -4.83
C TRP A 20 -11.20 -5.72 -6.28
N ASN A 21 -12.24 -5.24 -6.94
CA ASN A 21 -12.10 -4.70 -8.28
C ASN A 21 -11.53 -3.29 -8.20
N THR A 22 -10.28 -3.15 -8.57
CA THR A 22 -9.57 -1.88 -8.55
C THR A 22 -9.41 -1.27 -9.93
N GLU A 23 -10.07 -1.83 -10.92
CA GLU A 23 -9.93 -1.44 -12.31
C GLU A 23 -10.21 0.05 -12.56
N ASN A 24 -11.19 0.60 -11.86
CA ASN A 24 -11.58 2.01 -12.02
C ASN A 24 -11.00 2.95 -10.97
N ILE A 25 -10.08 2.44 -10.15
CA ILE A 25 -9.46 3.24 -9.10
C ILE A 25 -8.24 3.94 -9.66
N ASN A 26 -8.15 5.24 -9.45
CA ASN A 26 -7.00 6.02 -9.92
C ASN A 26 -6.15 6.61 -8.78
N ASP A 27 -6.59 6.49 -7.53
CA ASP A 27 -5.91 7.10 -6.40
C ASP A 27 -6.05 6.21 -5.17
N ILE A 28 -4.91 5.79 -4.61
CA ILE A 28 -4.87 5.03 -3.36
C ILE A 28 -3.90 5.66 -2.36
N ASN A 29 -3.71 6.99 -2.46
CA ASN A 29 -2.82 7.67 -1.53
C ASN A 29 -3.33 7.52 -0.10
N HIS A 30 -2.41 7.46 0.83
CA HIS A 30 -2.68 7.34 2.27
C HIS A 30 -3.56 6.14 2.65
N MET A 31 -3.77 5.17 1.77
CA MET A 31 -4.71 4.09 2.04
C MET A 31 -4.43 3.37 3.37
N PHE A 32 -3.17 3.12 3.66
CA PHE A 32 -2.75 2.46 4.91
C PHE A 32 -1.90 3.36 5.78
N TYR A 33 -1.96 4.66 5.56
CA TYR A 33 -1.19 5.64 6.32
C TYR A 33 -1.48 5.52 7.81
N GLY A 34 -0.42 5.40 8.60
CA GLY A 34 -0.56 5.39 10.04
C GLY A 34 -1.15 4.12 10.63
N CYS A 35 -1.28 3.04 9.86
CA CYS A 35 -1.70 1.74 10.38
C CYS A 35 -0.55 1.13 11.19
N SER A 36 -0.29 1.70 12.36
CA SER A 36 0.94 1.44 13.12
C SER A 36 1.03 0.04 13.71
N LYS A 37 -0.09 -0.68 13.84
CA LYS A 37 -0.09 -2.04 14.38
C LYS A 37 -0.29 -3.10 13.33
N LEU A 38 -0.46 -2.71 12.07
CA LEU A 38 -0.66 -3.67 10.98
C LEU A 38 0.63 -4.44 10.73
N ILE A 39 0.57 -5.77 10.84
CA ILE A 39 1.74 -6.63 10.73
C ILE A 39 1.96 -7.11 9.30
N SER A 40 0.87 -7.42 8.60
CA SER A 40 0.94 -7.94 7.24
C SER A 40 -0.30 -7.53 6.45
N LEU A 41 -0.22 -7.72 5.14
CA LEU A 41 -1.32 -7.42 4.22
C LEU A 41 -1.73 -8.68 3.49
N PRO A 42 -3.01 -8.80 3.09
CA PRO A 42 -3.38 -9.83 2.14
C PRO A 42 -2.67 -9.60 0.80
N ASP A 43 -2.74 -10.59 -0.08
CA ASP A 43 -2.00 -10.52 -1.35
C ASP A 43 -2.64 -9.53 -2.32
N ILE A 44 -2.27 -8.27 -2.16
CA ILE A 44 -2.75 -7.19 -3.04
C ILE A 44 -1.92 -7.07 -4.32
N SER A 45 -0.95 -7.96 -4.54
CA SER A 45 -0.20 -7.96 -5.79
C SER A 45 -1.08 -8.23 -7.00
N LYS A 46 -2.27 -8.80 -6.76
CA LYS A 46 -3.24 -9.12 -7.82
C LYS A 46 -4.12 -7.94 -8.22
N TRP A 47 -4.04 -6.84 -7.52
CA TRP A 47 -4.83 -5.66 -7.87
C TRP A 47 -4.41 -5.13 -9.24
N ASN A 48 -5.40 -4.73 -10.02
CA ASN A 48 -5.13 -4.02 -11.26
C ASN A 48 -4.77 -2.57 -10.94
N THR A 49 -3.52 -2.22 -11.13
CA THR A 49 -3.00 -0.89 -10.80
C THR A 49 -2.79 -0.03 -12.05
N GLU A 50 -3.24 -0.51 -13.19
CA GLU A 50 -3.00 0.14 -14.47
C GLU A 50 -3.47 1.60 -14.52
N ASN A 51 -4.58 1.89 -13.87
CA ASN A 51 -5.18 3.23 -13.86
C ASN A 51 -4.82 4.07 -12.64
N ILE A 52 -3.99 3.54 -11.75
CA ILE A 52 -3.61 4.26 -10.53
C ILE A 52 -2.46 5.20 -10.85
N ASN A 53 -2.61 6.47 -10.47
CA ASN A 53 -1.57 7.47 -10.70
C ASN A 53 -1.01 8.10 -9.42
N ASP A 54 -1.60 7.83 -8.27
CA ASP A 54 -1.13 8.38 -6.99
C ASP A 54 -1.14 7.30 -5.92
N MET A 55 0.04 6.95 -5.42
CA MET A 55 0.25 6.01 -4.32
C MET A 55 1.00 6.66 -3.16
N SER A 56 1.08 7.99 -3.14
CA SER A 56 1.86 8.68 -2.13
C SER A 56 1.39 8.35 -0.72
N PHE A 57 2.33 8.20 0.19
CA PHE A 57 2.10 7.93 1.61
C PHE A 57 1.30 6.65 1.89
N MET A 58 1.15 5.76 0.91
CA MET A 58 0.26 4.60 1.05
C MET A 58 0.55 3.77 2.29
N PHE A 59 1.83 3.53 2.59
CA PHE A 59 2.25 2.72 3.74
C PHE A 59 3.03 3.53 4.76
N ASN A 60 3.00 4.86 4.67
CA ASN A 60 3.74 5.72 5.58
C ASN A 60 3.27 5.48 7.02
N GLY A 61 4.22 5.25 7.92
CA GLY A 61 3.89 5.06 9.33
C GLY A 61 3.36 3.68 9.69
N CYS A 62 3.46 2.72 8.79
CA CYS A 62 3.14 1.33 9.12
C CYS A 62 4.29 0.72 9.92
N LEU A 63 4.38 1.09 11.19
CA LEU A 63 5.55 0.81 12.03
C LEU A 63 5.77 -0.68 12.28
N SER A 64 4.72 -1.47 12.31
CA SER A 64 4.79 -2.90 12.63
C SER A 64 4.79 -3.81 11.41
N LEU A 65 4.68 -3.25 10.21
CA LEU A 65 4.60 -4.03 8.98
C LEU A 65 5.96 -4.68 8.71
N ILE A 66 6.00 -6.02 8.71
CA ILE A 66 7.26 -6.75 8.57
C ILE A 66 7.49 -7.26 7.15
N SER A 67 6.44 -7.33 6.35
CA SER A 67 6.55 -7.81 4.97
C SER A 67 5.45 -7.22 4.12
N LEU A 68 5.67 -7.24 2.81
CA LEU A 68 4.69 -6.80 1.82
C LEU A 68 4.47 -7.92 0.83
N PRO A 69 3.26 -8.04 0.27
CA PRO A 69 3.08 -8.89 -0.89
C PRO A 69 3.94 -8.37 -2.05
N ASP A 70 4.06 -9.17 -3.11
CA ASP A 70 4.93 -8.84 -4.23
C ASP A 70 4.33 -7.72 -5.08
N ILE A 71 4.43 -6.50 -4.60
CA ILE A 71 3.90 -5.33 -5.31
C ILE A 71 4.79 -4.91 -6.47
N ALA A 72 5.96 -5.54 -6.64
CA ALA A 72 6.76 -5.32 -7.84
C ALA A 72 6.03 -5.78 -9.11
N LYS A 73 5.00 -6.61 -8.96
CA LYS A 73 4.15 -7.02 -10.09
C LYS A 73 3.19 -5.94 -10.55
N TRP A 74 3.00 -4.90 -9.76
CA TRP A 74 2.09 -3.84 -10.15
C TRP A 74 2.64 -3.09 -11.36
N ASN A 75 1.73 -2.73 -12.27
CA ASN A 75 2.06 -1.82 -13.35
C ASN A 75 2.15 -0.41 -12.79
N THR A 76 3.35 0.14 -12.76
CA THR A 76 3.59 1.47 -12.21
C THR A 76 3.86 2.51 -13.28
N ASP A 77 3.62 2.19 -14.54
CA ASP A 77 3.94 3.09 -15.65
C ASP A 77 3.18 4.42 -15.58
N ASN A 78 1.97 4.40 -15.07
CA ASN A 78 1.13 5.59 -14.96
C ASN A 78 1.22 6.28 -13.61
N ILE A 79 2.06 5.79 -12.72
CA ILE A 79 2.20 6.38 -11.38
C ILE A 79 2.96 7.69 -11.50
N GLU A 80 2.33 8.78 -11.09
CA GLU A 80 2.95 10.10 -11.08
C GLU A 80 3.53 10.46 -9.72
N ASN A 81 2.95 9.90 -8.65
CA ASN A 81 3.33 10.29 -7.30
C ASN A 81 3.45 9.07 -6.40
N ILE A 82 4.67 8.81 -5.92
CA ILE A 82 4.95 7.75 -4.94
C ILE A 82 5.69 8.30 -3.73
N ASN A 83 5.55 9.60 -3.48
CA ASN A 83 6.28 10.28 -2.41
C ASN A 83 6.03 9.61 -1.06
N GLU A 84 7.12 9.31 -0.36
CA GLU A 84 7.10 8.79 1.00
C GLU A 84 6.21 7.57 1.20
N MET A 85 6.08 6.75 0.14
CA MET A 85 5.23 5.57 0.19
C MET A 85 5.60 4.62 1.33
N PHE A 86 6.88 4.50 1.64
CA PHE A 86 7.39 3.58 2.67
C PHE A 86 8.09 4.29 3.81
N SER A 87 7.93 5.60 3.95
CA SER A 87 8.57 6.33 5.05
C SER A 87 8.07 5.81 6.39
N ASP A 88 9.00 5.65 7.33
CA ASP A 88 8.71 5.18 8.68
C ASP A 88 8.16 3.74 8.75
N CYS A 89 8.34 2.96 7.70
CA CYS A 89 8.08 1.52 7.75
C CYS A 89 9.28 0.82 8.38
N ILE A 90 9.51 1.08 9.65
CA ILE A 90 10.77 0.71 10.33
C ILE A 90 10.96 -0.78 10.55
N SER A 91 9.90 -1.58 10.45
CA SER A 91 9.99 -3.02 10.62
C SER A 91 10.16 -3.79 9.32
N LEU A 92 10.09 -3.12 8.18
CA LEU A 92 10.29 -3.79 6.89
C LEU A 92 11.75 -4.17 6.72
N LEU A 93 11.97 -5.45 6.39
CA LEU A 93 13.32 -5.96 6.18
C LEU A 93 13.85 -5.64 4.79
N LEU A 94 12.95 -5.63 3.81
CA LEU A 94 13.29 -5.32 2.43
C LEU A 94 12.22 -4.42 1.84
N LEU A 95 12.64 -3.37 1.15
CA LEU A 95 11.70 -2.52 0.42
C LEU A 95 11.49 -3.11 -0.98
N PRO A 96 10.25 -3.08 -1.48
CA PRO A 96 10.00 -3.54 -2.83
C PRO A 96 10.60 -2.59 -3.87
N LYS A 97 10.82 -3.10 -5.07
CA LYS A 97 11.40 -2.33 -6.16
C LYS A 97 10.30 -1.73 -7.02
N THR A 98 9.51 -0.85 -6.44
CA THR A 98 8.43 -0.17 -7.16
C THR A 98 8.81 1.25 -7.54
N THR A 99 10.01 1.65 -7.25
CA THR A 99 10.44 3.03 -7.47
C THR A 99 10.70 3.30 -8.92
N LYS A 100 10.46 4.50 -9.28
CA LYS A 100 10.87 5.02 -10.56
C LYS A 100 12.13 5.84 -10.43
#